data_ec04986b0e8c5f0664455483fa74351d
#
_entry.id   ec04986b0e8c5f0664455483fa74351d
#
_cell.length_a   1.000
_cell.length_b   1.000
_cell.length_c   1.000
_cell.angle_alpha   90.00
_cell.angle_beta   90.00
_cell.angle_gamma   90.00
#
_symmetry.space_group_name_H-M   'P 1'
#
loop_
_entity.id
_entity.type
_entity.pdbx_description
1 polymer ?
#
loop_
_entity_poly.entity_id
_entity_poly.type
_entity_poly.pdbx_seq_one_letter_code
_entity_poly.pdbx_strand_id
1 'polypeptide(L)'
;MLFHPFLLKKNITEITVEELQEMGVVGLLLDVDNTLTAHDSQELSPAVADWLETVMRAGMRPLIVSNGKKKRVQPFAKRLGLPFTASAAKPLPFGFWRAARSLGLKRRRCVVIGDQIFTDVLGGKCAGIRVIQLLPLAPETDKPFIHFKRKWERRIMRHWKETEEKP
;
A
#
# COMPACT_ATOMS: atom_id res chain seq x y z
N MET A 1 -6.22 -9.11 -15.26
CA MET A 1 -4.80 -8.87 -15.60
C MET A 1 -3.97 -8.85 -14.32
N LEU A 2 -2.81 -9.53 -14.25
CA LEU A 2 -2.07 -9.76 -12.99
C LEU A 2 -1.53 -8.46 -12.38
N PHE A 3 -1.09 -7.52 -13.20
CA PHE A 3 -0.50 -6.25 -12.76
C PHE A 3 -1.50 -5.09 -12.64
N HIS A 4 -2.77 -5.30 -12.95
CA HIS A 4 -3.77 -4.21 -12.89
C HIS A 4 -4.31 -4.07 -11.46
N PRO A 5 -4.21 -2.89 -10.81
CA PRO A 5 -4.79 -2.65 -9.49
C PRO A 5 -6.32 -2.62 -9.55
N PHE A 6 -6.96 -2.58 -8.39
CA PHE A 6 -8.40 -2.36 -8.28
C PHE A 6 -8.74 -0.87 -8.47
N LEU A 7 -7.94 0.01 -7.89
CA LEU A 7 -8.01 1.47 -8.06
C LEU A 7 -6.61 2.06 -8.21
N LEU A 8 -6.51 3.18 -8.93
CA LEU A 8 -5.33 4.02 -9.03
C LEU A 8 -5.61 5.40 -8.44
N LYS A 9 -4.79 5.85 -7.50
CA LYS A 9 -4.89 7.17 -6.84
C LYS A 9 -3.54 7.88 -6.88
N LYS A 10 -3.53 9.22 -6.81
CA LYS A 10 -2.28 9.98 -6.76
C LYS A 10 -1.55 9.79 -5.43
N ASN A 11 -2.30 9.86 -4.34
CA ASN A 11 -1.76 9.68 -2.99
C ASN A 11 -2.82 9.08 -2.07
N ILE A 12 -2.41 8.71 -0.86
CA ILE A 12 -3.26 8.00 0.08
C ILE A 12 -4.44 8.85 0.59
N THR A 13 -4.28 10.17 0.66
CA THR A 13 -5.31 11.08 1.16
C THR A 13 -6.50 11.24 0.20
N GLU A 14 -6.36 10.79 -1.05
CA GLU A 14 -7.48 10.72 -2.02
C GLU A 14 -8.39 9.49 -1.82
N ILE A 15 -8.00 8.56 -0.95
CA ILE A 15 -8.83 7.39 -0.63
C ILE A 15 -9.83 7.79 0.44
N THR A 16 -11.11 7.79 0.11
CA THR A 16 -12.16 8.19 1.04
C THR A 16 -12.65 7.00 1.90
N VAL A 17 -13.25 7.31 3.04
CA VAL A 17 -13.89 6.31 3.90
C VAL A 17 -15.03 5.62 3.16
N GLU A 18 -15.81 6.37 2.39
CA GLU A 18 -16.93 5.89 1.60
C GLU A 18 -16.47 4.84 0.58
N GLU A 19 -15.41 5.13 -0.18
CA GLU A 19 -14.82 4.16 -1.13
C GLU A 19 -14.41 2.85 -0.43
N LEU A 20 -13.78 2.94 0.74
CA LEU A 20 -13.37 1.76 1.53
C LEU A 20 -14.58 0.97 2.03
N GLN A 21 -15.64 1.66 2.46
CA GLN A 21 -16.90 1.05 2.90
C GLN A 21 -17.63 0.36 1.74
N GLU A 22 -17.73 1.00 0.58
CA GLU A 22 -18.30 0.42 -0.64
C GLU A 22 -17.53 -0.82 -1.10
N MET A 23 -16.20 -0.81 -0.96
CA MET A 23 -15.38 -1.99 -1.16
C MET A 23 -15.65 -3.10 -0.11
N GLY A 24 -16.34 -2.82 0.99
CA GLY A 24 -16.58 -3.75 2.09
C GLY A 24 -15.32 -4.17 2.83
N VAL A 25 -14.27 -3.34 2.80
CA VAL A 25 -13.01 -3.60 3.52
C VAL A 25 -13.00 -2.94 4.89
N VAL A 26 -12.18 -3.47 5.77
CA VAL A 26 -11.93 -2.95 7.12
C VAL A 26 -10.42 -2.92 7.37
N GLY A 27 -9.67 -3.92 6.89
CA GLY A 27 -8.23 -4.01 7.06
C GLY A 27 -7.50 -3.24 5.95
N LEU A 28 -6.65 -2.29 6.34
CA LEU A 28 -5.81 -1.52 5.43
C LEU A 28 -4.36 -1.98 5.58
N LEU A 29 -3.84 -2.70 4.59
CA LEU A 29 -2.46 -3.20 4.58
C LEU A 29 -1.58 -2.19 3.86
N LEU A 30 -0.88 -1.36 4.64
CA LEU A 30 -0.20 -0.16 4.16
C LEU A 30 1.28 -0.43 3.91
N ASP A 31 1.78 -0.12 2.72
CA ASP A 31 3.22 0.07 2.52
C ASP A 31 3.69 1.38 3.17
N VAL A 32 5.00 1.55 3.38
CA VAL A 32 5.57 2.73 4.04
C VAL A 32 6.25 3.65 3.03
N ASP A 33 7.27 3.13 2.36
CA ASP A 33 8.14 3.93 1.50
C ASP A 33 7.40 4.43 0.26
N ASN A 34 7.41 5.75 0.04
CA ASN A 34 6.66 6.43 -1.03
C ASN A 34 5.12 6.23 -1.02
N THR A 35 4.59 5.68 0.06
CA THR A 35 3.14 5.51 0.32
C THR A 35 2.69 6.38 1.48
N LEU A 36 3.23 6.17 2.68
CA LEU A 36 2.98 6.98 3.87
C LEU A 36 4.02 8.09 4.05
N THR A 37 5.27 7.80 3.70
CA THR A 37 6.41 8.71 3.82
C THR A 37 7.26 8.68 2.56
N ALA A 38 8.18 9.64 2.38
CA ALA A 38 9.25 9.52 1.41
C ALA A 38 10.15 8.31 1.74
N HIS A 39 10.89 7.81 0.75
CA HIS A 39 11.75 6.63 0.92
C HIS A 39 12.77 6.85 2.05
N ASP A 40 12.93 5.85 2.90
CA ASP A 40 13.79 5.89 4.10
C ASP A 40 13.45 7.01 5.11
N SER A 41 12.37 7.76 4.93
CA SER A 41 11.90 8.76 5.90
C SER A 41 11.13 8.12 7.05
N GLN A 42 11.17 8.78 8.21
CA GLN A 42 10.35 8.45 9.37
C GLN A 42 9.27 9.51 9.63
N GLU A 43 9.20 10.55 8.79
CA GLU A 43 8.29 11.66 8.97
C GLU A 43 7.00 11.44 8.18
N LEU A 44 5.88 11.61 8.87
CA LEU A 44 4.54 11.58 8.30
C LEU A 44 4.08 13.01 8.06
N SER A 45 3.55 13.30 6.88
CA SER A 45 2.93 14.62 6.65
C SER A 45 1.66 14.78 7.48
N PRO A 46 1.28 16.00 7.88
CA PRO A 46 0.03 16.25 8.61
C PRO A 46 -1.18 15.69 7.88
N ALA A 47 -1.26 15.85 6.56
CA ALA A 47 -2.38 15.34 5.77
C ALA A 47 -2.52 13.82 5.82
N VAL A 48 -1.40 13.07 5.82
CA VAL A 48 -1.43 11.60 5.96
C VAL A 48 -1.78 11.19 7.39
N ALA A 49 -1.31 11.94 8.40
CA ALA A 49 -1.68 11.71 9.79
C ALA A 49 -3.20 11.90 9.99
N ASP A 50 -3.77 12.99 9.49
CA ASP A 50 -5.20 13.27 9.55
C ASP A 50 -6.03 12.21 8.82
N TRP A 51 -5.54 11.75 7.66
CA TRP A 51 -6.18 10.66 6.92
C TRP A 51 -6.20 9.35 7.73
N LEU A 52 -5.07 8.97 8.34
CA LEU A 52 -4.99 7.78 9.20
C LEU A 52 -5.99 7.88 10.36
N GLU A 53 -6.04 9.02 11.04
CA GLU A 53 -6.98 9.25 12.13
C GLU A 53 -8.43 9.13 11.65
N THR A 54 -8.76 9.72 10.50
CA THR A 54 -10.10 9.70 9.90
C THR A 54 -10.55 8.27 9.60
N VAL A 55 -9.72 7.46 8.92
CA VAL A 55 -10.07 6.08 8.60
C VAL A 55 -10.18 5.20 9.87
N MET A 56 -9.33 5.44 10.86
CA MET A 56 -9.39 4.72 12.15
C MET A 56 -10.67 5.06 12.92
N ARG A 57 -11.07 6.33 12.97
CA ARG A 57 -12.36 6.75 13.58
C ARG A 57 -13.57 6.13 12.87
N ALA A 58 -13.47 5.91 11.55
CA ALA A 58 -14.48 5.22 10.77
C ALA A 58 -14.49 3.68 10.96
N GLY A 59 -13.67 3.15 11.85
CA GLY A 59 -13.60 1.72 12.17
C GLY A 59 -12.67 0.91 11.26
N MET A 60 -11.89 1.55 10.40
CA MET A 60 -10.85 0.87 9.61
C MET A 60 -9.67 0.46 10.52
N ARG A 61 -8.97 -0.60 10.13
CA ARG A 61 -7.89 -1.20 10.90
C ARG A 61 -6.60 -1.22 10.07
N PRO A 62 -5.82 -0.12 10.08
CA PRO A 62 -4.55 -0.05 9.37
C PRO A 62 -3.49 -0.95 10.03
N LEU A 63 -2.65 -1.56 9.18
CA LEU A 63 -1.50 -2.36 9.56
C LEU A 63 -0.39 -2.15 8.52
N ILE A 64 0.82 -1.91 8.98
CA ILE A 64 1.99 -1.70 8.11
C ILE A 64 2.50 -3.03 7.58
N VAL A 65 2.72 -3.14 6.25
CA VAL A 65 3.33 -4.30 5.59
C VAL A 65 4.54 -3.83 4.76
N SER A 66 5.74 -4.04 5.27
CA SER A 66 6.97 -3.54 4.66
C SER A 66 7.99 -4.65 4.42
N ASN A 67 8.77 -4.54 3.34
CA ASN A 67 9.96 -5.35 3.10
C ASN A 67 11.14 -4.92 3.97
N GLY A 68 11.04 -3.78 4.64
CA GLY A 68 12.05 -3.29 5.57
C GLY A 68 12.25 -4.20 6.77
N LYS A 69 13.47 -4.21 7.30
CA LYS A 69 13.82 -4.99 8.50
C LYS A 69 13.04 -4.47 9.72
N LYS A 70 12.76 -5.35 10.68
CA LYS A 70 12.04 -5.03 11.90
C LYS A 70 12.63 -3.81 12.63
N LYS A 71 13.96 -3.73 12.73
CA LYS A 71 14.67 -2.61 13.37
C LYS A 71 14.29 -1.23 12.80
N ARG A 72 13.95 -1.17 11.49
CA ARG A 72 13.53 0.07 10.82
C ARG A 72 12.02 0.31 10.93
N VAL A 73 11.22 -0.73 10.72
CA VAL A 73 9.75 -0.62 10.65
C VAL A 73 9.12 -0.43 12.02
N GLN A 74 9.61 -1.13 13.05
CA GLN A 74 9.03 -1.14 14.38
C GLN A 74 8.97 0.25 15.03
N PRO A 75 10.04 1.09 15.04
CA PRO A 75 9.97 2.42 15.64
C PRO A 75 8.91 3.31 14.97
N PHE A 76 8.80 3.25 13.65
CA PHE A 76 7.80 3.97 12.89
C PHE A 76 6.39 3.52 13.23
N ALA A 77 6.12 2.22 13.19
CA ALA A 77 4.83 1.65 13.53
C ALA A 77 4.42 1.96 14.98
N LYS A 78 5.37 1.84 15.92
CA LYS A 78 5.14 2.15 17.35
C LYS A 78 4.74 3.61 17.55
N ARG A 79 5.39 4.54 16.86
CA ARG A 79 5.07 5.97 16.93
C ARG A 79 3.66 6.27 16.44
N LEU A 80 3.17 5.53 15.43
CA LEU A 80 1.81 5.66 14.91
C LEU A 80 0.78 4.84 15.68
N GLY A 81 1.20 4.03 16.64
CA GLY A 81 0.31 3.10 17.37
C GLY A 81 -0.26 1.99 16.47
N LEU A 82 0.40 1.66 15.35
CA LEU A 82 -0.07 0.68 14.40
C LEU A 82 0.62 -0.69 14.54
N PRO A 83 -0.10 -1.80 14.35
CA PRO A 83 0.52 -3.10 14.18
C PRO A 83 1.30 -3.15 12.86
N PHE A 84 2.27 -4.06 12.75
CA PHE A 84 3.12 -4.16 11.57
C PHE A 84 3.57 -5.59 11.25
N THR A 85 3.85 -5.80 9.98
CA THR A 85 4.57 -6.95 9.42
C THR A 85 5.82 -6.43 8.72
N ALA A 86 6.99 -6.61 9.34
CA ALA A 86 8.28 -6.32 8.74
C ALA A 86 8.81 -7.54 7.98
N SER A 87 9.82 -7.33 7.12
CA SER A 87 10.42 -8.40 6.28
C SER A 87 9.33 -9.23 5.59
N ALA A 88 8.37 -8.55 4.99
CA ALA A 88 7.16 -9.15 4.45
C ALA A 88 7.42 -10.03 3.22
N ALA A 89 8.61 -9.91 2.60
CA ALA A 89 9.04 -10.62 1.40
C ALA A 89 8.10 -10.40 0.19
N LYS A 90 7.53 -9.19 0.06
CA LYS A 90 6.73 -8.81 -1.11
C LYS A 90 7.57 -8.95 -2.39
N PRO A 91 7.05 -9.54 -3.48
CA PRO A 91 5.65 -9.82 -3.78
C PRO A 91 5.12 -11.19 -3.32
N LEU A 92 5.84 -11.95 -2.52
CA LEU A 92 5.31 -13.21 -2.00
C LEU A 92 4.09 -12.96 -1.11
N PRO A 93 3.05 -13.81 -1.15
CA PRO A 93 1.77 -13.54 -0.48
C PRO A 93 1.84 -13.67 1.04
N PHE A 94 2.88 -14.31 1.58
CA PHE A 94 2.95 -14.71 3.00
C PHE A 94 2.89 -13.52 3.97
N GLY A 95 3.55 -12.40 3.64
CA GLY A 95 3.51 -11.17 4.45
C GLY A 95 2.10 -10.60 4.56
N PHE A 96 1.37 -10.57 3.46
CA PHE A 96 -0.02 -10.10 3.42
C PHE A 96 -0.98 -11.06 4.15
N TRP A 97 -0.77 -12.37 4.05
CA TRP A 97 -1.56 -13.35 4.79
C TRP A 97 -1.35 -13.25 6.30
N ARG A 98 -0.09 -13.06 6.74
CA ARG A 98 0.20 -12.81 8.16
C ARG A 98 -0.48 -11.54 8.66
N ALA A 99 -0.42 -10.45 7.88
CA ALA A 99 -1.05 -9.18 8.22
C ALA A 99 -2.57 -9.31 8.36
N ALA A 100 -3.26 -9.90 7.39
CA ALA A 100 -4.70 -10.14 7.46
C ALA A 100 -5.08 -11.01 8.66
N ARG A 101 -4.31 -12.08 8.93
CA ARG A 101 -4.52 -12.96 10.08
C ARG A 101 -4.32 -12.24 11.40
N SER A 102 -3.29 -11.39 11.53
CA SER A 102 -3.03 -10.63 12.77
C SER A 102 -4.15 -9.61 13.07
N LEU A 103 -4.82 -9.12 12.03
CA LEU A 103 -6.04 -8.32 12.17
C LEU A 103 -7.30 -9.17 12.49
N GLY A 104 -7.21 -10.50 12.43
CA GLY A 104 -8.39 -11.37 12.57
C GLY A 104 -9.38 -11.23 11.41
N LEU A 105 -8.92 -10.83 10.23
CA LEU A 105 -9.77 -10.54 9.08
C LEU A 105 -9.59 -11.57 7.94
N LYS A 106 -10.68 -11.86 7.25
CA LYS A 106 -10.63 -12.58 5.97
C LYS A 106 -10.00 -11.67 4.91
N ARG A 107 -9.20 -12.23 4.00
CA ARG A 107 -8.50 -11.49 2.93
C ARG A 107 -9.40 -10.56 2.12
N ARG A 108 -10.64 -10.98 1.81
CA ARG A 108 -11.63 -10.15 1.12
C ARG A 108 -12.07 -8.89 1.88
N ARG A 109 -11.81 -8.84 3.19
CA ARG A 109 -12.06 -7.69 4.07
C ARG A 109 -10.84 -6.78 4.21
N CYS A 110 -9.78 -7.08 3.47
CA CYS A 110 -8.55 -6.29 3.44
C CYS A 110 -8.33 -5.67 2.06
N VAL A 111 -7.57 -4.59 2.04
CA VAL A 111 -7.03 -3.97 0.84
C VAL A 111 -5.56 -3.67 1.05
N VAL A 112 -4.73 -3.90 0.04
CA VAL A 112 -3.32 -3.46 0.01
C VAL A 112 -3.28 -2.05 -0.56
N ILE A 113 -2.54 -1.15 0.07
CA ILE A 113 -2.30 0.22 -0.40
C ILE A 113 -0.80 0.40 -0.50
N GLY A 114 -0.30 0.67 -1.70
CA GLY A 114 1.13 0.81 -1.96
C GLY A 114 1.42 1.44 -3.31
N ASP A 115 2.69 1.77 -3.55
CA ASP A 115 3.14 2.52 -4.71
C ASP A 115 3.91 1.71 -5.75
N GLN A 116 4.29 0.45 -5.43
CA GLN A 116 5.09 -0.39 -6.31
C GLN A 116 4.28 -1.52 -6.94
N ILE A 117 4.26 -1.57 -8.28
CA ILE A 117 3.55 -2.62 -9.03
C ILE A 117 4.14 -4.01 -8.72
N PHE A 118 5.47 -4.13 -8.74
CA PHE A 118 6.14 -5.43 -8.60
C PHE A 118 6.19 -5.98 -7.17
N THR A 119 5.84 -5.19 -6.17
CA THR A 119 5.78 -5.65 -4.77
C THR A 119 4.37 -5.62 -4.23
N ASP A 120 3.67 -4.50 -4.36
CA ASP A 120 2.36 -4.30 -3.75
C ASP A 120 1.22 -4.82 -4.62
N VAL A 121 1.17 -4.42 -5.90
CA VAL A 121 0.11 -4.90 -6.80
C VAL A 121 0.25 -6.39 -7.04
N LEU A 122 1.42 -6.84 -7.46
CA LEU A 122 1.68 -8.26 -7.71
C LEU A 122 1.45 -9.09 -6.44
N GLY A 123 2.02 -8.65 -5.31
CA GLY A 123 1.90 -9.36 -4.04
C GLY A 123 0.49 -9.43 -3.50
N GLY A 124 -0.27 -8.33 -3.57
CA GLY A 124 -1.68 -8.29 -3.20
C GLY A 124 -2.53 -9.23 -4.07
N LYS A 125 -2.30 -9.22 -5.39
CA LYS A 125 -2.96 -10.15 -6.32
C LYS A 125 -2.63 -11.61 -6.00
N CYS A 126 -1.34 -11.94 -5.79
CA CYS A 126 -0.92 -13.28 -5.37
C CYS A 126 -1.54 -13.70 -4.03
N ALA A 127 -1.75 -12.73 -3.13
CA ALA A 127 -2.40 -12.98 -1.85
C ALA A 127 -3.93 -13.13 -1.94
N GLY A 128 -4.54 -12.81 -3.09
CA GLY A 128 -6.00 -12.76 -3.26
C GLY A 128 -6.63 -11.58 -2.52
N ILE A 129 -5.94 -10.44 -2.46
CA ILE A 129 -6.37 -9.20 -1.82
C ILE A 129 -6.43 -8.10 -2.87
N ARG A 130 -7.48 -7.26 -2.84
CA ARG A 130 -7.58 -6.08 -3.71
C ARG A 130 -6.47 -5.08 -3.41
N VAL A 131 -6.06 -4.34 -4.42
CA VAL A 131 -4.95 -3.38 -4.30
C VAL A 131 -5.38 -2.02 -4.80
N ILE A 132 -5.11 -0.98 -4.02
CA ILE A 132 -5.13 0.42 -4.43
C ILE A 132 -3.69 0.81 -4.70
N GLN A 133 -3.38 1.10 -5.96
CA GLN A 133 -2.08 1.58 -6.39
C GLN A 133 -2.00 3.09 -6.18
N LEU A 134 -0.92 3.56 -5.58
CA LEU A 134 -0.60 4.99 -5.47
C LEU A 134 0.52 5.38 -6.44
N LEU A 135 0.58 6.65 -6.80
CA LEU A 135 1.79 7.22 -7.37
C LEU A 135 2.82 7.43 -6.25
N PRO A 136 4.13 7.25 -6.50
CA PRO A 136 5.14 7.45 -5.47
C PRO A 136 5.20 8.90 -5.01
N LEU A 137 5.31 9.14 -3.71
CA LEU A 137 5.33 10.50 -3.11
C LEU A 137 6.59 11.29 -3.52
N ALA A 138 7.75 10.66 -3.47
CA ALA A 138 9.06 11.27 -3.72
C ALA A 138 9.96 10.29 -4.47
N PRO A 139 9.69 10.02 -5.76
CA PRO A 139 10.42 9.01 -6.52
C PRO A 139 11.91 9.33 -6.68
N GLU A 140 12.30 10.60 -6.52
CA GLU A 140 13.69 11.05 -6.53
C GLU A 140 14.51 10.51 -5.34
N THR A 141 13.86 10.13 -4.24
CA THR A 141 14.51 9.53 -3.05
C THR A 141 14.74 8.02 -3.20
N ASP A 142 14.23 7.41 -4.25
CA ASP A 142 14.34 5.98 -4.49
C ASP A 142 15.80 5.55 -4.75
N LYS A 143 16.16 4.36 -4.29
CA LYS A 143 17.45 3.73 -4.60
C LYS A 143 17.55 3.42 -6.10
N PRO A 144 18.76 3.37 -6.69
CA PRO A 144 18.98 3.14 -8.14
C PRO A 144 18.23 1.92 -8.69
N PHE A 145 18.16 0.83 -7.92
CA PHE A 145 17.43 -0.36 -8.31
C PHE A 145 15.90 -0.13 -8.39
N ILE A 146 15.37 0.72 -7.52
CA ILE A 146 13.95 1.10 -7.54
C ILE A 146 13.67 1.99 -8.75
N HIS A 147 14.56 2.93 -9.07
CA HIS A 147 14.45 3.74 -10.28
C HIS A 147 14.37 2.91 -11.56
N PHE A 148 15.16 1.83 -11.65
CA PHE A 148 15.09 0.91 -12.78
C PHE A 148 13.72 0.22 -12.86
N LYS A 149 13.17 -0.27 -11.73
CA LYS A 149 11.83 -0.83 -11.67
C LYS A 149 10.76 0.18 -12.08
N ARG A 150 10.86 1.45 -11.61
CA ARG A 150 9.91 2.53 -11.94
C ARG A 150 9.82 2.78 -13.45
N LYS A 151 10.90 2.59 -14.20
CA LYS A 151 10.87 2.71 -15.66
C LYS A 151 9.93 1.70 -16.30
N TRP A 152 9.91 0.46 -15.80
CA TRP A 152 9.01 -0.59 -16.26
C TRP A 152 7.59 -0.38 -15.75
N GLU A 153 7.42 0.03 -14.51
CA GLU A 153 6.12 0.33 -13.93
C GLU A 153 5.39 1.45 -14.68
N ARG A 154 6.09 2.52 -15.06
CA ARG A 154 5.52 3.59 -15.92
C ARG A 154 5.05 3.07 -17.27
N ARG A 155 5.74 2.08 -17.82
CA ARG A 155 5.33 1.46 -19.10
C ARG A 155 4.05 0.64 -18.96
N ILE A 156 3.94 -0.10 -17.86
CA ILE A 156 2.73 -0.86 -17.50
C ILE A 156 1.55 0.08 -17.26
N MET A 157 1.75 1.15 -16.49
CA MET A 157 0.70 2.13 -16.18
C MET A 157 0.18 2.87 -17.42
N ARG A 158 1.05 3.17 -18.41
CA ARG A 158 0.61 3.74 -19.69
C ARG A 158 -0.34 2.78 -20.42
N HIS A 159 -0.01 1.51 -20.43
CA HIS A 159 -0.86 0.50 -21.07
C HIS A 159 -2.24 0.36 -20.40
N TRP A 160 -2.35 0.59 -19.08
CA TRP A 160 -3.65 0.60 -18.40
C TRP A 160 -4.55 1.73 -18.91
N LYS A 161 -4.02 2.96 -19.02
CA LYS A 161 -4.76 4.13 -19.54
C LYS A 161 -5.27 3.87 -20.96
N GLU A 162 -4.42 3.33 -21.82
CA GLU A 162 -4.79 2.99 -23.20
C GLU A 162 -5.89 1.90 -23.30
N THR A 163 -6.04 1.07 -22.27
CA THR A 163 -7.04 -0.01 -22.23
C THR A 163 -8.37 0.46 -21.65
N GLU A 164 -8.34 1.47 -20.73
CA GLU A 164 -9.54 2.07 -20.15
C GLU A 164 -10.19 3.10 -21.08
N GLU A 165 -9.42 3.71 -22.01
CA GLU A 165 -9.90 4.70 -22.98
C GLU A 165 -10.45 4.05 -24.29
N LYS A 166 -10.42 2.72 -24.43
CA LYS A 166 -11.05 2.05 -25.55
C LYS A 166 -12.51 1.77 -25.24
N PRO A 167 -13.45 2.33 -26.06
CA PRO A 167 -14.89 2.13 -25.89
C PRO A 167 -15.29 0.67 -26.06
#